data_c417b434016f2352bfe1c65f4b4a39ab
#
_entry.id   c417b434016f2352bfe1c65f4b4a39ab
#
_cell.length_a   1.000
_cell.length_b   1.000
_cell.length_c   1.000
_cell.angle_alpha   90.00
_cell.angle_beta   90.00
_cell.angle_gamma   90.00
#
_symmetry.space_group_name_H-M   'P 1'
#
loop_
_entity.id
_entity.type
_entity.pdbx_description
1 polymer ?
#
loop_
_entity_poly.entity_id
_entity_poly.type
_entity_poly.pdbx_seq_one_letter_code
_entity_poly.pdbx_strand_id
1 'polypeptide(L)'
;LKHWLDEPDITLIDPSDRQFYQPGFTLIASGVYQPEDVWKKQEDCMPSGIKWIKDSVAAVDPVWNQVTTKSNGKIPYDFLVLTPGLQCNWEKVEGITHDTLGQGNANSIYDFEGAQKTWKALQEFAKKGGKGIYTDTYTKHKCGGAPKKICLLSEHYARKQGTRDKLQ
;
A
#
# COMPACT_ATOMS: atom_id res chain seq x y z
N LEU A 1 5.90 5.43 21.63
CA LEU A 1 6.10 6.78 22.19
C LEU A 1 5.31 6.97 23.49
N LYS A 2 3.99 6.74 23.50
CA LYS A 2 3.15 6.98 24.68
C LYS A 2 3.66 6.33 25.98
N HIS A 3 4.27 5.15 25.93
CA HIS A 3 4.80 4.44 27.10
C HIS A 3 6.20 4.90 27.56
N TRP A 4 6.82 5.79 26.79
CA TRP A 4 8.21 6.24 27.04
C TRP A 4 8.32 7.73 27.40
N LEU A 5 7.20 8.43 27.38
CA LEU A 5 7.13 9.86 27.67
C LEU A 5 6.18 10.09 28.84
N ASP A 6 6.55 11.00 29.72
CA ASP A 6 5.70 11.46 30.83
C ASP A 6 4.65 12.44 30.24
N GLU A 7 3.38 12.14 30.46
CA GLU A 7 2.22 12.94 30.03
C GLU A 7 2.30 13.45 28.56
N PRO A 8 2.51 12.57 27.56
CA PRO A 8 2.70 13.01 26.18
C PRO A 8 1.41 13.54 25.56
N ASP A 9 1.45 14.73 24.99
CA ASP A 9 0.43 15.21 24.05
C ASP A 9 0.79 14.77 22.62
N ILE A 10 0.15 13.70 22.17
CA ILE A 10 0.43 13.12 20.86
C ILE A 10 -0.72 13.40 19.90
N THR A 11 -0.41 14.09 18.81
CA THR A 11 -1.33 14.32 17.71
C THR A 11 -0.90 13.51 16.49
N LEU A 12 -1.81 12.72 15.93
CA LEU A 12 -1.66 12.05 14.65
C LEU A 12 -2.45 12.83 13.59
N ILE A 13 -1.82 13.10 12.45
CA ILE A 13 -2.49 13.72 11.30
C ILE A 13 -2.50 12.71 10.17
N ASP A 14 -3.68 12.23 9.79
CA ASP A 14 -3.88 11.26 8.71
C ASP A 14 -5.29 11.44 8.12
N PRO A 15 -5.43 11.62 6.79
CA PRO A 15 -6.73 11.79 6.14
C PRO A 15 -7.51 10.49 5.97
N SER A 16 -6.86 9.32 6.16
CA SER A 16 -7.44 8.02 5.84
C SER A 16 -8.42 7.53 6.91
N ASP A 17 -9.54 6.97 6.49
CA ASP A 17 -10.48 6.25 7.35
C ASP A 17 -10.09 4.80 7.58
N ARG A 18 -9.11 4.30 6.81
CA ARG A 18 -8.71 2.90 6.82
C ARG A 18 -7.22 2.76 7.06
N GLN A 19 -6.88 1.85 7.94
CA GLN A 19 -5.53 1.37 8.16
C GLN A 19 -5.32 0.05 7.44
N PHE A 20 -4.27 -0.02 6.61
CA PHE A 20 -3.97 -1.21 5.83
C PHE A 20 -2.74 -1.96 6.34
N TYR A 21 -2.85 -3.27 6.44
CA TYR A 21 -1.71 -4.16 6.56
C TYR A 21 -1.11 -4.39 5.17
N GLN A 22 -0.29 -3.46 4.71
CA GLN A 22 0.23 -3.45 3.33
C GLN A 22 0.99 -4.71 2.90
N PRO A 23 1.75 -5.44 3.77
CA PRO A 23 2.35 -6.71 3.39
C PRO A 23 1.32 -7.76 2.95
N GLY A 24 0.07 -7.63 3.33
CA GLY A 24 -1.05 -8.46 2.90
C GLY A 24 -1.47 -8.29 1.44
N PHE A 25 -1.07 -7.20 0.77
CA PHE A 25 -1.46 -6.95 -0.61
C PHE A 25 -0.95 -8.04 -1.57
N THR A 26 0.26 -8.56 -1.36
CA THR A 26 0.76 -9.71 -2.12
C THR A 26 -0.04 -10.98 -1.86
N LEU A 27 -0.61 -11.12 -0.67
CA LEU A 27 -1.42 -12.27 -0.28
C LEU A 27 -2.84 -12.19 -0.87
N ILE A 28 -3.43 -10.99 -0.96
CA ILE A 28 -4.66 -10.77 -1.73
C ILE A 28 -4.41 -11.11 -3.21
N ALA A 29 -3.35 -10.55 -3.79
CA ALA A 29 -3.01 -10.73 -5.20
C ALA A 29 -2.73 -12.18 -5.61
N SER A 30 -2.51 -13.05 -4.65
CA SER A 30 -2.32 -14.49 -4.83
C SER A 30 -3.47 -15.36 -4.30
N GLY A 31 -4.55 -14.75 -3.82
CA GLY A 31 -5.73 -15.46 -3.30
C GLY A 31 -5.52 -16.16 -1.95
N VAL A 32 -4.48 -15.80 -1.21
CA VAL A 32 -4.19 -16.35 0.13
C VAL A 32 -5.03 -15.63 1.20
N TYR A 33 -5.20 -14.32 1.07
CA TYR A 33 -6.03 -13.50 1.93
C TYR A 33 -7.22 -12.93 1.15
N GLN A 34 -8.32 -12.68 1.87
CA GLN A 34 -9.42 -11.88 1.36
C GLN A 34 -9.10 -10.40 1.56
N PRO A 35 -9.70 -9.48 0.78
CA PRO A 35 -9.50 -8.04 0.95
C PRO A 35 -9.77 -7.56 2.38
N GLU A 36 -10.79 -8.12 3.04
CA GLU A 36 -11.23 -7.76 4.38
C GLU A 36 -10.20 -8.10 5.47
N ASP A 37 -9.32 -9.06 5.20
CA ASP A 37 -8.29 -9.51 6.16
C ASP A 37 -7.16 -8.47 6.38
N VAL A 38 -7.04 -7.50 5.46
CA VAL A 38 -5.86 -6.60 5.42
C VAL A 38 -6.16 -5.15 5.76
N TRP A 39 -7.35 -4.82 6.17
CA TRP A 39 -7.66 -3.47 6.61
C TRP A 39 -8.54 -3.43 7.84
N LYS A 40 -8.44 -2.33 8.56
CA LYS A 40 -9.32 -1.99 9.69
C LYS A 40 -9.71 -0.52 9.59
N LYS A 41 -10.75 -0.13 10.30
CA LYS A 41 -11.02 1.29 10.47
C LYS A 41 -9.85 1.95 11.19
N GLN A 42 -9.47 3.13 10.76
CA GLN A 42 -8.37 3.90 11.37
C GLN A 42 -8.69 4.17 12.86
N GLU A 43 -9.93 4.50 13.18
CA GLU A 43 -10.38 4.75 14.56
C GLU A 43 -10.13 3.57 15.49
N ASP A 44 -10.34 2.32 15.02
CA ASP A 44 -10.12 1.09 15.80
C ASP A 44 -8.62 0.82 16.06
N CYS A 45 -7.75 1.46 15.29
CA CYS A 45 -6.30 1.33 15.41
C CYS A 45 -5.66 2.44 16.26
N MET A 46 -6.46 3.45 16.66
CA MET A 46 -5.94 4.56 17.45
C MET A 46 -5.74 4.15 18.91
N PRO A 47 -4.53 4.29 19.45
CA PRO A 47 -4.33 4.12 20.89
C PRO A 47 -5.10 5.19 21.69
N SER A 48 -5.61 4.82 22.85
CA SER A 48 -6.30 5.75 23.74
C SER A 48 -5.42 6.95 24.09
N GLY A 49 -5.99 8.16 24.13
CA GLY A 49 -5.28 9.40 24.49
C GLY A 49 -4.40 9.97 23.38
N ILE A 50 -4.56 9.52 22.14
CA ILE A 50 -3.97 10.17 20.95
C ILE A 50 -5.05 11.01 20.29
N LYS A 51 -4.72 12.27 19.99
CA LYS A 51 -5.59 13.14 19.23
C LYS A 51 -5.42 12.84 17.73
N TRP A 52 -6.49 12.47 17.06
CA TRP A 52 -6.48 12.28 15.62
C TRP A 52 -7.09 13.49 14.90
N ILE A 53 -6.30 14.09 14.03
CA ILE A 53 -6.74 15.13 13.09
C ILE A 53 -6.87 14.47 11.71
N LYS A 54 -8.11 14.30 11.27
CA LYS A 54 -8.43 13.73 9.96
C LYS A 54 -8.22 14.78 8.86
N ASP A 55 -6.96 15.00 8.52
CA ASP A 55 -6.54 15.99 7.52
C ASP A 55 -5.19 15.60 6.91
N SER A 56 -4.83 16.26 5.83
CA SER A 56 -3.53 16.09 5.17
C SER A 56 -2.58 17.21 5.56
N VAL A 57 -1.32 16.87 5.80
CA VAL A 57 -0.24 17.86 5.93
C VAL A 57 0.05 18.46 4.56
N ALA A 58 0.00 19.77 4.46
CA ALA A 58 0.29 20.53 3.24
C ALA A 58 1.74 21.06 3.22
N ALA A 59 2.26 21.45 4.39
CA ALA A 59 3.62 21.99 4.51
C ALA A 59 4.20 21.72 5.91
N VAL A 60 5.51 21.66 6.01
CA VAL A 60 6.27 21.61 7.26
C VAL A 60 7.19 22.81 7.32
N ASP A 61 7.15 23.52 8.42
CA ASP A 61 8.03 24.65 8.70
C ASP A 61 8.94 24.27 9.91
N PRO A 62 10.18 23.85 9.65
CA PRO A 62 11.10 23.44 10.70
C PRO A 62 11.74 24.63 11.45
N VAL A 63 11.60 25.85 10.93
CA VAL A 63 12.11 27.06 11.58
C VAL A 63 11.20 27.46 12.75
N TRP A 64 9.89 27.36 12.53
CA TRP A 64 8.87 27.70 13.53
C TRP A 64 8.27 26.47 14.21
N ASN A 65 8.81 25.27 13.97
CA ASN A 65 8.34 24.01 14.51
C ASN A 65 6.81 23.85 14.37
N GLN A 66 6.32 23.96 13.13
CA GLN A 66 4.89 23.84 12.86
C GLN A 66 4.62 23.08 11.55
N VAL A 67 3.51 22.37 11.52
CA VAL A 67 2.95 21.80 10.30
C VAL A 67 1.71 22.59 9.89
N THR A 68 1.53 22.79 8.60
CA THR A 68 0.30 23.34 8.03
C THR A 68 -0.51 22.20 7.44
N THR A 69 -1.77 22.10 7.82
CA THR A 69 -2.73 21.15 7.26
C THR A 69 -3.61 21.83 6.22
N LYS A 70 -4.29 21.03 5.40
CA LYS A 70 -5.17 21.59 4.34
C LYS A 70 -6.36 22.36 4.89
N SER A 71 -6.95 21.91 6.00
CA SER A 71 -8.23 22.42 6.50
C SER A 71 -8.18 22.95 7.94
N ASN A 72 -7.23 22.50 8.76
CA ASN A 72 -7.16 22.84 10.18
C ASN A 72 -6.05 23.85 10.52
N GLY A 73 -5.42 24.46 9.49
CA GLY A 73 -4.42 25.50 9.70
C GLY A 73 -3.07 24.99 10.21
N LYS A 74 -2.40 25.81 11.02
CA LYS A 74 -1.07 25.56 11.56
C LYS A 74 -1.14 24.88 12.93
N ILE A 75 -0.32 23.85 13.11
CA ILE A 75 -0.22 23.05 14.34
C ILE A 75 1.23 23.07 14.78
N PRO A 76 1.54 23.61 15.95
CA PRO A 76 2.91 23.60 16.50
C PRO A 76 3.29 22.20 17.00
N TYR A 77 4.58 21.93 17.08
CA TYR A 77 5.14 20.70 17.65
C TYR A 77 6.48 20.96 18.35
N ASP A 78 6.78 20.17 19.37
CA ASP A 78 8.11 20.07 19.95
C ASP A 78 8.95 19.02 19.23
N PHE A 79 8.31 17.89 18.87
CA PHE A 79 8.92 16.80 18.11
C PHE A 79 8.01 16.38 16.95
N LEU A 80 8.60 16.18 15.78
CA LEU A 80 7.86 15.77 14.57
C LEU A 80 8.37 14.43 14.07
N VAL A 81 7.45 13.47 13.90
CA VAL A 81 7.69 12.19 13.22
C VAL A 81 7.00 12.20 11.87
N LEU A 82 7.77 12.16 10.79
CA LEU A 82 7.25 12.15 9.40
C LEU A 82 7.26 10.73 8.85
N THR A 83 6.08 10.17 8.65
CA THR A 83 5.88 8.83 8.10
C THR A 83 4.82 8.83 6.98
N PRO A 84 4.95 9.68 5.94
CA PRO A 84 3.90 9.90 4.95
C PRO A 84 3.70 8.70 4.00
N GLY A 85 4.56 7.69 4.07
CA GLY A 85 4.53 6.56 3.15
C GLY A 85 5.12 6.90 1.78
N LEU A 86 4.60 6.26 0.75
CA LEU A 86 5.01 6.49 -0.63
C LEU A 86 3.81 6.63 -1.56
N GLN A 87 4.03 7.29 -2.66
CA GLN A 87 3.12 7.37 -3.78
C GLN A 87 3.69 6.60 -4.97
N CYS A 88 2.87 5.78 -5.61
CA CYS A 88 3.23 5.11 -6.85
C CYS A 88 2.96 6.06 -8.04
N ASN A 89 3.98 6.38 -8.80
CA ASN A 89 3.89 7.27 -9.96
C ASN A 89 3.77 6.43 -11.23
N TRP A 90 2.60 5.84 -11.45
CA TRP A 90 2.33 4.94 -12.57
C TRP A 90 2.55 5.62 -13.93
N GLU A 91 2.23 6.89 -14.03
CA GLU A 91 2.36 7.72 -15.23
C GLU A 91 3.81 7.91 -15.73
N LYS A 92 4.80 7.54 -14.90
CA LYS A 92 6.21 7.51 -15.33
C LYS A 92 6.57 6.28 -16.16
N VAL A 93 5.67 5.34 -16.28
CA VAL A 93 5.80 4.18 -17.16
C VAL A 93 4.88 4.39 -18.35
N GLU A 94 5.47 4.48 -19.55
CA GLU A 94 4.71 4.71 -20.79
C GLU A 94 3.60 3.67 -20.97
N GLY A 95 2.39 4.13 -21.27
CA GLY A 95 1.21 3.27 -21.44
C GLY A 95 0.52 2.86 -20.14
N ILE A 96 1.03 3.24 -18.97
CA ILE A 96 0.43 2.94 -17.67
C ILE A 96 -0.08 4.23 -17.02
N THR A 97 -1.33 4.22 -16.61
CA THR A 97 -1.95 5.24 -15.75
C THR A 97 -2.64 4.56 -14.59
N HIS A 98 -3.08 5.34 -13.61
CA HIS A 98 -3.90 4.81 -12.51
C HIS A 98 -5.16 4.11 -13.03
N ASP A 99 -5.78 4.63 -14.09
CA ASP A 99 -7.00 4.07 -14.65
C ASP A 99 -6.75 2.83 -15.51
N THR A 100 -5.65 2.78 -16.26
CA THR A 100 -5.33 1.64 -17.12
C THR A 100 -4.73 0.46 -16.36
N LEU A 101 -4.16 0.70 -15.18
CA LEU A 101 -3.58 -0.34 -14.35
C LEU A 101 -4.66 -1.31 -13.84
N GLY A 102 -4.46 -2.59 -14.12
CA GLY A 102 -5.44 -3.64 -13.82
C GLY A 102 -6.58 -3.75 -14.83
N GLN A 103 -6.51 -2.99 -15.92
CA GLN A 103 -7.32 -3.20 -17.11
C GLN A 103 -6.44 -3.86 -18.18
N GLY A 104 -6.68 -5.14 -18.48
CA GLY A 104 -5.85 -5.91 -19.40
C GLY A 104 -4.66 -6.60 -18.70
N ASN A 105 -3.46 -6.50 -19.30
CA ASN A 105 -2.32 -7.34 -18.91
C ASN A 105 -1.31 -6.67 -17.96
N ALA A 106 -1.45 -5.37 -17.67
CA ALA A 106 -0.59 -4.65 -16.73
C ALA A 106 -1.23 -4.57 -15.35
N ASN A 107 -0.56 -5.10 -14.33
CA ASN A 107 -1.09 -5.21 -12.98
C ASN A 107 -0.05 -4.76 -11.94
N SER A 108 -0.52 -4.41 -10.73
CA SER A 108 0.34 -4.05 -9.61
C SER A 108 -0.22 -4.55 -8.28
N ILE A 109 0.69 -4.78 -7.34
CA ILE A 109 0.39 -5.21 -5.98
C ILE A 109 0.73 -4.14 -4.93
N TYR A 110 1.07 -2.93 -5.36
CA TYR A 110 1.54 -1.87 -4.45
C TYR A 110 0.43 -1.03 -3.84
N ASP A 111 -0.82 -1.26 -4.22
CA ASP A 111 -2.01 -0.69 -3.60
C ASP A 111 -3.10 -1.77 -3.41
N PHE A 112 -4.10 -1.43 -2.61
CA PHE A 112 -5.17 -2.35 -2.22
C PHE A 112 -6.05 -2.78 -3.39
N GLU A 113 -6.39 -1.84 -4.28
CA GLU A 113 -7.25 -2.12 -5.44
C GLU A 113 -6.49 -2.88 -6.52
N GLY A 114 -5.23 -2.48 -6.76
CA GLY A 114 -4.33 -3.17 -7.68
C GLY A 114 -4.11 -4.62 -7.29
N ALA A 115 -3.97 -4.92 -5.99
CA ALA A 115 -3.84 -6.29 -5.50
C ALA A 115 -5.07 -7.15 -5.85
N GLN A 116 -6.28 -6.63 -5.70
CA GLN A 116 -7.52 -7.33 -6.05
C GLN A 116 -7.64 -7.56 -7.57
N LYS A 117 -7.28 -6.54 -8.36
CA LYS A 117 -7.25 -6.66 -9.84
C LYS A 117 -6.21 -7.69 -10.28
N THR A 118 -5.04 -7.70 -9.64
CA THR A 118 -3.97 -8.67 -9.91
C THR A 118 -4.44 -10.10 -9.62
N TRP A 119 -5.20 -10.33 -8.55
CA TRP A 119 -5.75 -11.66 -8.27
C TRP A 119 -6.65 -12.16 -9.39
N LYS A 120 -7.55 -11.32 -9.89
CA LYS A 120 -8.42 -11.69 -11.04
C LYS A 120 -7.59 -12.00 -12.29
N ALA A 121 -6.60 -11.16 -12.59
CA ALA A 121 -5.70 -11.37 -13.72
C ALA A 121 -4.88 -12.66 -13.59
N LEU A 122 -4.41 -12.99 -12.39
CA LEU A 122 -3.67 -14.22 -12.13
C LEU A 122 -4.53 -15.48 -12.35
N GLN A 123 -5.79 -15.45 -11.91
CA GLN A 123 -6.72 -16.56 -12.16
C GLN A 123 -6.93 -16.81 -13.66
N GLU A 124 -7.12 -15.75 -14.44
CA GLU A 124 -7.25 -15.84 -15.88
C GLU A 124 -5.96 -16.30 -16.57
N PHE A 125 -4.82 -15.76 -16.13
CA PHE A 125 -3.50 -16.16 -16.60
C PHE A 125 -3.25 -17.66 -16.38
N ALA A 126 -3.54 -18.15 -15.17
CA ALA A 126 -3.38 -19.57 -14.86
C ALA A 126 -4.27 -20.49 -15.72
N LYS A 127 -5.47 -20.04 -16.10
CA LYS A 127 -6.37 -20.81 -17.00
C LYS A 127 -5.89 -20.79 -18.44
N LYS A 128 -5.58 -19.61 -18.98
CA LYS A 128 -5.24 -19.39 -20.39
C LYS A 128 -3.82 -19.81 -20.72
N GLY A 129 -2.90 -19.66 -19.79
CA GLY A 129 -1.46 -19.82 -20.04
C GLY A 129 -0.84 -18.58 -20.67
N GLY A 130 0.43 -18.68 -21.03
CA GLY A 130 1.20 -17.65 -21.69
C GLY A 130 2.44 -17.23 -20.91
N LYS A 131 2.98 -16.04 -21.21
CA LYS A 131 4.19 -15.49 -20.56
C LYS A 131 3.82 -14.47 -19.50
N GLY A 132 4.25 -14.71 -18.27
CA GLY A 132 4.19 -13.75 -17.16
C GLY A 132 5.52 -13.02 -16.99
N ILE A 133 5.49 -11.70 -17.00
CA ILE A 133 6.67 -10.86 -16.75
C ILE A 133 6.50 -10.17 -15.40
N TYR A 134 7.40 -10.45 -14.46
CA TYR A 134 7.42 -9.86 -13.14
C TYR A 134 8.61 -8.91 -13.06
N THR A 135 8.31 -7.63 -12.87
CA THR A 135 9.34 -6.59 -12.89
C THR A 135 9.66 -6.10 -11.49
N ASP A 136 10.91 -5.76 -11.27
CA ASP A 136 11.35 -4.95 -10.15
C ASP A 136 11.74 -3.57 -10.67
N THR A 137 11.34 -2.50 -9.98
CA THR A 137 11.60 -1.14 -10.47
C THR A 137 13.05 -0.72 -10.19
N TYR A 138 13.62 0.11 -11.04
CA TYR A 138 14.92 0.73 -10.82
C TYR A 138 14.90 1.83 -9.74
N THR A 139 13.71 2.33 -9.38
CA THR A 139 13.54 3.34 -8.34
C THR A 139 13.50 2.71 -6.95
N LYS A 140 13.66 3.53 -5.91
CA LYS A 140 13.39 3.09 -4.53
C LYS A 140 11.91 2.71 -4.40
N HIS A 141 11.65 1.63 -3.69
CA HIS A 141 10.30 1.13 -3.42
C HIS A 141 10.20 0.60 -1.99
N LYS A 142 8.98 0.53 -1.45
CA LYS A 142 8.75 0.20 -0.04
C LYS A 142 9.14 -1.21 0.37
N CYS A 143 9.10 -2.18 -0.54
CA CYS A 143 9.38 -3.58 -0.25
C CYS A 143 10.01 -4.29 -1.44
N GLY A 144 11.33 -4.50 -1.42
CA GLY A 144 12.06 -5.25 -2.46
C GLY A 144 11.74 -6.74 -2.53
N GLY A 145 11.06 -7.27 -1.53
CA GLY A 145 10.57 -8.65 -1.53
C GLY A 145 9.23 -8.85 -2.24
N ALA A 146 8.44 -7.80 -2.42
CA ALA A 146 7.09 -7.91 -2.96
C ALA A 146 7.04 -8.42 -4.42
N PRO A 147 7.86 -7.92 -5.36
CA PRO A 147 7.90 -8.45 -6.73
C PRO A 147 8.27 -9.94 -6.80
N LYS A 148 9.24 -10.35 -5.98
CA LYS A 148 9.67 -11.74 -5.89
C LYS A 148 8.59 -12.63 -5.27
N LYS A 149 7.94 -12.13 -4.22
CA LYS A 149 6.86 -12.85 -3.53
C LYS A 149 5.69 -13.12 -4.46
N ILE A 150 5.22 -12.12 -5.21
CA ILE A 150 4.09 -12.34 -6.12
C ILE A 150 4.44 -13.29 -7.26
N CYS A 151 5.66 -13.26 -7.78
CA CYS A 151 6.13 -14.21 -8.78
C CYS A 151 6.04 -15.66 -8.26
N LEU A 152 6.62 -15.91 -7.06
CA LEU A 152 6.62 -17.24 -6.44
C LEU A 152 5.21 -17.71 -6.06
N LEU A 153 4.37 -16.82 -5.56
CA LEU A 153 2.98 -17.14 -5.22
C LEU A 153 2.13 -17.44 -6.46
N SER A 154 2.38 -16.73 -7.57
CA SER A 154 1.73 -17.00 -8.85
C SER A 154 2.09 -18.38 -9.39
N GLU A 155 3.35 -18.74 -9.30
CA GLU A 155 3.86 -20.06 -9.68
C GLU A 155 3.24 -21.17 -8.81
N HIS A 156 3.22 -20.95 -7.49
CA HIS A 156 2.59 -21.86 -6.54
C HIS A 156 1.11 -22.07 -6.84
N TYR A 157 0.38 -20.98 -7.13
CA TYR A 157 -1.03 -21.06 -7.50
C TYR A 157 -1.23 -21.89 -8.77
N ALA A 158 -0.43 -21.66 -9.81
CA ALA A 158 -0.50 -22.42 -11.05
C ALA A 158 -0.22 -23.91 -10.83
N ARG A 159 0.73 -24.27 -9.97
CA ARG A 159 0.97 -25.69 -9.58
C ARG A 159 -0.26 -26.28 -8.91
N LYS A 160 -0.86 -25.58 -7.95
CA LYS A 160 -2.11 -26.05 -7.30
C LYS A 160 -3.27 -26.26 -8.27
N GLN A 161 -3.33 -25.46 -9.34
CA GLN A 161 -4.34 -25.60 -10.40
C GLN A 161 -3.98 -26.65 -11.45
N GLY A 162 -2.81 -27.27 -11.41
CA GLY A 162 -2.34 -28.20 -12.43
C GLY A 162 -2.09 -27.53 -13.79
N THR A 163 -1.81 -26.24 -13.81
CA THR A 163 -1.66 -25.44 -15.04
C THR A 163 -0.26 -24.86 -15.22
N ARG A 164 0.72 -25.25 -14.39
CA ARG A 164 2.09 -24.72 -14.41
C ARG A 164 2.74 -24.83 -15.78
N ASP A 165 2.48 -25.94 -16.48
CA ASP A 165 3.10 -26.21 -17.78
C ASP A 165 2.63 -25.29 -18.90
N LYS A 166 1.53 -24.57 -18.69
CA LYS A 166 1.01 -23.56 -19.62
C LYS A 166 1.70 -22.20 -19.46
N LEU A 167 2.48 -22.01 -18.40
CA LEU A 167 3.06 -20.73 -18.01
C LEU A 167 4.58 -20.68 -18.27
N GLN A 168 5.00 -19.55 -18.84
CA GLN A 168 6.41 -19.20 -19.06
C GLN A 168 6.80 -17.99 -18.20
#